data_46852bd04e8bf1199e7f1725e6e049aa
#
_entry.id   46852bd04e8bf1199e7f1725e6e049aa
#
_cell.length_a   1.000
_cell.length_b   1.000
_cell.length_c   1.000
_cell.angle_alpha   90.00
_cell.angle_beta   90.00
_cell.angle_gamma   90.00
#
_symmetry.space_group_name_H-M   'P 1'
#
loop_
_entity.id
_entity.type
_entity.pdbx_description
1 polymer ?
#
loop_
_entity_poly.entity_id
_entity_poly.type
_entity_poly.pdbx_seq_one_letter_code
_entity_poly.pdbx_strand_id
1 'polypeptide(L)'
;WLEGYLRGIESALLMTCHDRDFMNRVVGRIVAIDAGELISTTGDYDHYEREQELRSANQEAAFARQQAMLKKEERFIERFEKHAAKAAQVQSRVKKLEKIEKLEPPKKRVLVPFLMREAPRSGNDVATLAGVCKAYGERVIYEGLDFEIKRGERWCVMGVNGAGKSTLLKLVAGALEPDRGAVKLGASLKLGYFSQSALDILDPERTVYEQLDAAFPTATTPSKRNALGAFDFPGDEIDKPIRVLSGGEKSRLVLCQMLFDPPNFLVLDEPTNHLDLDTKQMLVQTLAKFEGTMLFVSHDRTFLKGLATRVLDLTGTTEGRQPTVHHGSYERWVEHTGQEAPGVHR
;
A
#
# COMPACT_ATOMS: atom_id res chain seq x y z
N TRP A 1 -16.85 15.27 -10.20
CA TRP A 1 -16.78 16.69 -10.61
C TRP A 1 -15.37 17.09 -11.06
N LEU A 2 -14.31 16.89 -10.21
CA LEU A 2 -12.93 17.28 -10.53
C LEU A 2 -12.42 16.62 -11.83
N GLU A 3 -12.63 15.33 -11.99
CA GLU A 3 -12.25 14.59 -13.20
C GLU A 3 -12.90 15.19 -14.45
N GLY A 4 -14.20 15.48 -14.40
CA GLY A 4 -14.95 16.10 -15.51
C GLY A 4 -14.44 17.51 -15.83
N TYR A 5 -14.15 18.31 -14.80
CA TYR A 5 -13.59 19.64 -14.95
C TYR A 5 -12.21 19.62 -15.60
N LEU A 6 -11.29 18.77 -15.08
CA LEU A 6 -9.92 18.68 -15.59
C LEU A 6 -9.85 18.16 -17.04
N ARG A 7 -10.78 17.28 -17.43
CA ARG A 7 -10.88 16.81 -18.84
C ARG A 7 -11.37 17.90 -19.80
N GLY A 8 -12.09 18.90 -19.29
CA GLY A 8 -12.60 20.01 -20.08
C GLY A 8 -11.65 21.22 -20.16
N ILE A 9 -10.50 21.20 -19.47
CA ILE A 9 -9.53 22.29 -19.52
C ILE A 9 -8.78 22.27 -20.86
N GLU A 10 -8.77 23.39 -21.56
CA GLU A 10 -7.99 23.58 -22.80
C GLU A 10 -6.50 23.90 -22.55
N SER A 11 -6.14 24.23 -21.32
CA SER A 11 -4.78 24.54 -20.91
C SER A 11 -3.96 23.30 -20.60
N ALA A 12 -2.63 23.39 -20.72
CA ALA A 12 -1.73 22.31 -20.30
C ALA A 12 -1.80 22.11 -18.77
N LEU A 13 -1.97 20.86 -18.35
CA LEU A 13 -2.01 20.45 -16.95
C LEU A 13 -0.82 19.53 -16.66
N LEU A 14 -0.02 19.88 -15.65
CA LEU A 14 1.01 19.00 -15.08
C LEU A 14 0.62 18.70 -13.64
N MET A 15 0.55 17.41 -13.29
CA MET A 15 0.14 16.98 -11.97
C MET A 15 0.90 15.74 -11.52
N THR A 16 0.99 15.56 -10.21
CA THR A 16 1.42 14.30 -9.58
C THR A 16 0.21 13.64 -8.91
N CYS A 17 0.05 12.35 -9.10
CA CYS A 17 -1.08 11.61 -8.56
C CYS A 17 -0.68 10.16 -8.26
N HIS A 18 -1.25 9.59 -7.20
CA HIS A 18 -1.09 8.18 -6.81
C HIS A 18 -2.43 7.43 -6.87
N ASP A 19 -3.41 7.95 -7.61
CA ASP A 19 -4.69 7.27 -7.88
C ASP A 19 -4.70 6.80 -9.35
N ARG A 20 -4.62 5.48 -9.53
CA ARG A 20 -4.59 4.81 -10.85
C ARG A 20 -5.85 5.10 -11.66
N ASP A 21 -7.02 4.96 -11.04
CA ASP A 21 -8.31 5.15 -11.70
C ASP A 21 -8.47 6.62 -12.15
N PHE A 22 -8.02 7.56 -11.32
CA PHE A 22 -8.01 8.98 -11.65
C PHE A 22 -7.07 9.28 -12.83
N MET A 23 -5.84 8.74 -12.81
CA MET A 23 -4.89 8.93 -13.90
C MET A 23 -5.43 8.35 -15.22
N ASN A 24 -6.01 7.14 -15.19
CA ASN A 24 -6.58 6.53 -16.40
C ASN A 24 -7.72 7.34 -17.01
N ARG A 25 -8.44 8.12 -16.20
CA ARG A 25 -9.57 8.92 -16.69
C ARG A 25 -9.17 10.32 -17.16
N VAL A 26 -8.10 10.89 -16.63
CA VAL A 26 -7.80 12.32 -16.79
C VAL A 26 -6.57 12.57 -17.66
N VAL A 27 -5.53 11.70 -17.57
CA VAL A 27 -4.26 11.98 -18.23
C VAL A 27 -4.16 11.31 -19.61
N GLY A 28 -3.56 12.03 -20.57
CA GLY A 28 -3.23 11.51 -21.90
C GLY A 28 -1.74 11.25 -22.11
N ARG A 29 -0.91 11.55 -21.10
CA ARG A 29 0.55 11.34 -21.15
C ARG A 29 1.10 11.18 -19.75
N ILE A 30 1.96 10.19 -19.55
CA ILE A 30 2.69 9.94 -18.31
C ILE A 30 4.15 10.33 -18.52
N VAL A 31 4.73 11.02 -17.54
CA VAL A 31 6.16 11.30 -17.46
C VAL A 31 6.69 10.67 -16.20
N ALA A 32 7.52 9.65 -16.36
CA ALA A 32 8.19 8.97 -15.26
C ALA A 32 9.64 9.46 -15.14
N ILE A 33 10.13 9.53 -13.91
CA ILE A 33 11.55 9.80 -13.61
C ILE A 33 12.14 8.46 -13.18
N ASP A 34 13.02 7.90 -14.00
CA ASP A 34 13.72 6.65 -13.71
C ASP A 34 15.24 6.84 -13.89
N ALA A 35 16.00 6.47 -12.86
CA ALA A 35 17.46 6.60 -12.83
C ALA A 35 18.00 7.99 -13.26
N GLY A 36 17.24 9.05 -13.01
CA GLY A 36 17.60 10.43 -13.41
C GLY A 36 17.21 10.80 -14.84
N GLU A 37 16.58 9.91 -15.58
CA GLU A 37 16.04 10.17 -16.92
C GLU A 37 14.53 10.39 -16.89
N LEU A 38 14.05 11.26 -17.80
CA LEU A 38 12.63 11.51 -18.02
C LEU A 38 12.12 10.61 -19.13
N ILE A 39 11.25 9.67 -18.79
CA ILE A 39 10.59 8.78 -19.75
C ILE A 39 9.17 9.26 -19.96
N SER A 40 8.84 9.65 -21.19
CA SER A 40 7.51 10.12 -21.57
C SER A 40 6.77 9.06 -22.38
N THR A 41 5.62 8.61 -21.89
CA THR A 41 4.74 7.65 -22.56
C THR A 41 3.40 8.32 -22.85
N THR A 42 2.93 8.26 -24.09
CA THR A 42 1.61 8.78 -24.48
C THR A 42 0.57 7.70 -24.18
N GLY A 43 -0.50 8.08 -23.52
CA GLY A 43 -1.57 7.19 -23.09
C GLY A 43 -1.93 7.37 -21.62
N ASP A 44 -2.80 6.50 -21.14
CA ASP A 44 -3.20 6.41 -19.73
C ASP A 44 -2.16 5.63 -18.90
N TYR A 45 -2.45 5.48 -17.59
CA TYR A 45 -1.54 4.79 -16.69
C TYR A 45 -1.43 3.28 -17.01
N ASP A 46 -2.51 2.64 -17.41
CA ASP A 46 -2.51 1.21 -17.78
C ASP A 46 -1.68 0.95 -19.05
N HIS A 47 -1.66 1.91 -19.98
CA HIS A 47 -0.79 1.84 -21.15
C HIS A 47 0.69 2.00 -20.75
N TYR A 48 0.99 2.98 -19.89
CA TYR A 48 2.34 3.18 -19.34
C TYR A 48 2.86 1.92 -18.64
N GLU A 49 2.06 1.29 -17.78
CA GLU A 49 2.44 0.08 -17.05
C GLU A 49 2.78 -1.07 -17.99
N ARG A 50 1.94 -1.32 -19.01
CA ARG A 50 2.21 -2.33 -20.05
C ARG A 50 3.48 -2.05 -20.83
N GLU A 51 3.74 -0.78 -21.18
CA GLU A 51 4.98 -0.39 -21.87
C GLU A 51 6.21 -0.61 -20.98
N GLN A 52 6.13 -0.30 -19.69
CA GLN A 52 7.21 -0.54 -18.73
C GLN A 52 7.51 -2.04 -18.57
N GLU A 53 6.48 -2.87 -18.47
CA GLU A 53 6.64 -4.32 -18.42
C GLU A 53 7.34 -4.86 -19.68
N LEU A 54 6.93 -4.39 -20.85
CA LEU A 54 7.53 -4.79 -22.12
C LEU A 54 8.99 -4.32 -22.22
N ARG A 55 9.31 -3.11 -21.82
CA ARG A 55 10.69 -2.58 -21.77
C ARG A 55 11.56 -3.38 -20.84
N SER A 56 11.08 -3.66 -19.63
CA SER A 56 11.79 -4.47 -18.63
C SER A 56 12.07 -5.88 -19.16
N ALA A 57 11.09 -6.54 -19.78
CA ALA A 57 11.24 -7.86 -20.38
C ALA A 57 12.27 -7.84 -21.54
N ASN A 58 12.24 -6.82 -22.39
CA ASN A 58 13.20 -6.65 -23.48
C ASN A 58 14.62 -6.40 -22.97
N GLN A 59 14.80 -5.58 -21.94
CA GLN A 59 16.09 -5.32 -21.30
C GLN A 59 16.64 -6.59 -20.64
N GLU A 60 15.81 -7.36 -19.95
CA GLU A 60 16.20 -8.65 -19.35
C GLU A 60 16.66 -9.65 -20.41
N ALA A 61 15.93 -9.77 -21.51
CA ALA A 61 16.28 -10.64 -22.62
C ALA A 61 17.58 -10.18 -23.32
N ALA A 62 17.79 -8.87 -23.45
CA ALA A 62 19.04 -8.31 -24.00
C ALA A 62 20.23 -8.58 -23.07
N PHE A 63 20.06 -8.34 -21.76
CA PHE A 63 21.07 -8.62 -20.74
C PHE A 63 21.44 -10.11 -20.72
N ALA A 64 20.43 -11.01 -20.68
CA ALA A 64 20.67 -12.46 -20.68
C ALA A 64 21.42 -12.92 -21.95
N ARG A 65 21.09 -12.39 -23.12
CA ARG A 65 21.80 -12.67 -24.37
C ARG A 65 23.25 -12.18 -24.33
N GLN A 66 23.49 -10.98 -23.81
CA GLN A 66 24.84 -10.45 -23.67
C GLN A 66 25.65 -11.28 -22.70
N GLN A 67 25.10 -11.65 -21.53
CA GLN A 67 25.78 -12.50 -20.54
C GLN A 67 26.15 -13.89 -21.11
N ALA A 68 25.24 -14.50 -21.88
CA ALA A 68 25.50 -15.79 -22.53
C ALA A 68 26.63 -15.66 -23.55
N MET A 69 26.69 -14.56 -24.33
CA MET A 69 27.75 -14.27 -25.27
C MET A 69 29.09 -14.05 -24.55
N LEU A 70 29.12 -13.23 -23.49
CA LEU A 70 30.33 -12.97 -22.70
C LEU A 70 30.89 -14.26 -22.11
N LYS A 71 30.05 -15.08 -21.47
CA LYS A 71 30.46 -16.41 -20.93
C LYS A 71 31.03 -17.34 -22.01
N LYS A 72 30.47 -17.29 -23.23
CA LYS A 72 30.97 -18.11 -24.34
C LYS A 72 32.38 -17.66 -24.79
N GLU A 73 32.60 -16.35 -24.90
CA GLU A 73 33.90 -15.78 -25.27
C GLU A 73 34.92 -15.99 -24.15
N GLU A 74 34.57 -15.81 -22.89
CA GLU A 74 35.44 -16.06 -21.73
C GLU A 74 35.88 -17.52 -21.67
N ARG A 75 34.97 -18.49 -21.84
CA ARG A 75 35.31 -19.93 -21.91
C ARG A 75 36.22 -20.26 -23.05
N PHE A 76 36.10 -19.59 -24.19
CA PHE A 76 37.00 -19.78 -25.31
C PHE A 76 38.40 -19.26 -24.98
N ILE A 77 38.51 -18.08 -24.40
CA ILE A 77 39.76 -17.48 -23.97
C ILE A 77 40.45 -18.40 -22.95
N GLU A 78 39.77 -18.78 -21.90
CA GLU A 78 40.25 -19.64 -20.82
C GLU A 78 40.79 -21.00 -21.36
N ARG A 79 40.05 -21.61 -22.31
CA ARG A 79 40.42 -22.89 -22.92
C ARG A 79 41.66 -22.80 -23.79
N PHE A 80 41.89 -21.67 -24.48
CA PHE A 80 42.93 -21.54 -25.49
C PHE A 80 44.02 -20.54 -25.11
N GLU A 81 43.98 -19.91 -23.95
CA GLU A 81 44.99 -18.94 -23.47
C GLU A 81 46.43 -19.49 -23.51
N LYS A 82 46.60 -20.76 -23.17
CA LYS A 82 47.90 -21.42 -23.11
C LYS A 82 48.36 -22.05 -24.45
N HIS A 83 47.56 -21.93 -25.52
CA HIS A 83 47.87 -22.51 -26.82
C HIS A 83 48.50 -21.49 -27.76
N ALA A 84 49.83 -21.59 -27.99
CA ALA A 84 50.59 -20.68 -28.84
C ALA A 84 50.01 -20.51 -30.26
N ALA A 85 49.51 -21.59 -30.87
CA ALA A 85 48.87 -21.57 -32.20
C ALA A 85 47.58 -20.76 -32.28
N LYS A 86 46.92 -20.43 -31.13
CA LYS A 86 45.69 -19.67 -31.06
C LYS A 86 45.83 -18.30 -30.38
N ALA A 87 47.08 -17.90 -30.03
CA ALA A 87 47.35 -16.66 -29.32
C ALA A 87 46.76 -15.41 -30.01
N ALA A 88 46.90 -15.31 -31.33
CA ALA A 88 46.32 -14.19 -32.11
C ALA A 88 44.78 -14.14 -32.05
N GLN A 89 44.09 -15.31 -32.08
CA GLN A 89 42.65 -15.40 -31.96
C GLN A 89 42.18 -15.04 -30.55
N VAL A 90 42.90 -15.47 -29.52
CA VAL A 90 42.62 -15.12 -28.13
C VAL A 90 42.74 -13.61 -27.91
N GLN A 91 43.86 -13.00 -28.34
CA GLN A 91 44.06 -11.56 -28.24
C GLN A 91 42.97 -10.75 -28.98
N SER A 92 42.56 -11.21 -30.18
CA SER A 92 41.47 -10.55 -30.93
C SER A 92 40.16 -10.58 -30.16
N ARG A 93 39.82 -11.73 -29.48
CA ARG A 93 38.61 -11.86 -28.69
C ARG A 93 38.66 -11.03 -27.39
N VAL A 94 39.80 -10.99 -26.71
CA VAL A 94 40.00 -10.11 -25.55
C VAL A 94 39.76 -8.67 -25.93
N LYS A 95 40.38 -8.16 -27.00
CA LYS A 95 40.17 -6.80 -27.49
C LYS A 95 38.71 -6.53 -27.89
N LYS A 96 37.99 -7.56 -28.37
CA LYS A 96 36.55 -7.46 -28.67
C LYS A 96 35.72 -7.34 -27.40
N LEU A 97 36.01 -8.13 -26.35
CA LEU A 97 35.34 -8.06 -25.06
C LEU A 97 35.55 -6.72 -24.35
N GLU A 98 36.76 -6.17 -24.41
CA GLU A 98 37.09 -4.85 -23.83
C GLU A 98 36.29 -3.70 -24.45
N LYS A 99 35.86 -3.84 -25.71
CA LYS A 99 35.09 -2.83 -26.43
C LYS A 99 33.57 -2.96 -26.23
N ILE A 100 33.13 -4.05 -25.62
CA ILE A 100 31.70 -4.27 -25.40
C ILE A 100 31.23 -3.44 -24.20
N GLU A 101 30.31 -2.54 -24.43
CA GLU A 101 29.58 -1.84 -23.38
C GLU A 101 28.70 -2.84 -22.64
N LYS A 102 28.97 -3.03 -21.35
CA LYS A 102 28.23 -3.99 -20.54
C LYS A 102 26.86 -3.39 -20.18
N LEU A 103 25.81 -4.08 -20.58
CA LEU A 103 24.45 -3.74 -20.17
C LEU A 103 24.32 -3.91 -18.66
N GLU A 104 23.72 -2.96 -18.00
CA GLU A 104 23.35 -3.11 -16.61
C GLU A 104 22.17 -4.09 -16.48
N PRO A 105 22.15 -4.92 -15.42
CA PRO A 105 20.99 -5.75 -15.16
C PRO A 105 19.77 -4.85 -14.96
N PRO A 106 18.58 -5.26 -15.46
CA PRO A 106 17.36 -4.50 -15.22
C PRO A 106 17.18 -4.33 -13.71
N LYS A 107 16.97 -3.10 -13.26
CA LYS A 107 16.63 -2.80 -11.87
C LYS A 107 15.19 -3.27 -11.61
N LYS A 108 15.01 -4.58 -11.45
CA LYS A 108 13.72 -5.08 -10.98
C LYS A 108 13.56 -4.64 -9.52
N ARG A 109 12.58 -3.81 -9.23
CA ARG A 109 11.99 -3.80 -7.91
C ARG A 109 11.37 -5.19 -7.70
N VAL A 110 12.11 -6.05 -7.02
CA VAL A 110 11.56 -7.34 -6.59
C VAL A 110 10.59 -7.00 -5.46
N LEU A 111 9.31 -6.96 -5.78
CA LEU A 111 8.29 -6.93 -4.73
C LEU A 111 8.45 -8.22 -3.93
N VAL A 112 9.13 -8.14 -2.81
CA VAL A 112 9.28 -9.26 -1.89
C VAL A 112 7.87 -9.52 -1.33
N PRO A 113 7.27 -10.70 -1.55
CA PRO A 113 5.95 -10.98 -1.01
C PRO A 113 6.04 -10.95 0.52
N PHE A 114 5.24 -10.09 1.15
CA PHE A 114 5.13 -10.09 2.59
C PHE A 114 4.34 -11.32 3.04
N LEU A 115 5.02 -12.23 3.77
CA LEU A 115 4.40 -13.39 4.37
C LEU A 115 3.91 -13.00 5.77
N MET A 116 2.65 -12.61 5.86
CA MET A 116 1.99 -12.33 7.13
C MET A 116 1.79 -13.62 7.93
N ARG A 117 2.02 -13.57 9.23
CA ARG A 117 1.69 -14.67 10.13
C ARG A 117 0.18 -14.82 10.28
N GLU A 118 -0.28 -15.98 10.66
CA GLU A 118 -1.69 -16.19 11.00
C GLU A 118 -2.08 -15.36 12.21
N ALA A 119 -3.19 -14.62 12.08
CA ALA A 119 -3.74 -13.87 13.19
C ALA A 119 -4.36 -14.81 14.23
N PRO A 120 -4.22 -14.54 15.54
CA PRO A 120 -4.88 -15.34 16.56
C PRO A 120 -6.39 -15.28 16.42
N ARG A 121 -7.08 -16.38 16.73
CA ARG A 121 -8.54 -16.46 16.61
C ARG A 121 -9.23 -15.58 17.67
N SER A 122 -10.14 -14.71 17.23
CA SER A 122 -11.03 -13.91 18.12
C SER A 122 -12.34 -14.64 18.45
N GLY A 123 -13.10 -14.09 19.39
CA GLY A 123 -14.52 -14.44 19.56
C GLY A 123 -15.36 -14.10 18.32
N ASN A 124 -16.62 -14.54 18.29
CA ASN A 124 -17.51 -14.28 17.16
C ASN A 124 -17.95 -12.81 17.10
N ASP A 125 -18.24 -12.22 18.26
CA ASP A 125 -18.56 -10.79 18.37
C ASP A 125 -17.24 -10.05 18.57
N VAL A 126 -16.93 -9.12 17.65
CA VAL A 126 -15.67 -8.38 17.65
C VAL A 126 -15.84 -7.02 18.28
N ALA A 127 -16.86 -6.27 17.86
CA ALA A 127 -17.21 -5.00 18.47
C ALA A 127 -18.73 -4.79 18.41
N THR A 128 -19.30 -4.26 19.49
CA THR A 128 -20.72 -3.91 19.59
C THR A 128 -20.85 -2.50 20.12
N LEU A 129 -21.47 -1.63 19.36
CA LEU A 129 -21.87 -0.29 19.75
C LEU A 129 -23.36 -0.33 20.08
N ALA A 130 -23.73 0.09 21.27
CA ALA A 130 -25.13 0.10 21.74
C ALA A 130 -25.54 1.50 22.18
N GLY A 131 -26.46 2.11 21.43
CA GLY A 131 -27.01 3.44 21.71
C GLY A 131 -25.95 4.54 21.80
N VAL A 132 -24.88 4.45 21.01
CA VAL A 132 -23.74 5.36 21.10
C VAL A 132 -24.12 6.77 20.64
N CYS A 133 -23.92 7.74 21.53
CA CYS A 133 -23.99 9.16 21.22
C CYS A 133 -22.60 9.80 21.31
N LYS A 134 -22.29 10.68 20.38
CA LYS A 134 -21.07 11.48 20.38
C LYS A 134 -21.29 12.85 19.76
N ALA A 135 -20.80 13.88 20.45
CA ALA A 135 -20.84 15.25 19.97
C ALA A 135 -19.50 15.96 20.22
N TYR A 136 -19.21 16.99 19.44
CA TYR A 136 -18.10 17.92 19.61
C TYR A 136 -18.65 19.33 19.71
N GLY A 137 -18.77 19.83 20.94
CA GLY A 137 -19.49 21.06 21.24
C GLY A 137 -20.96 20.93 20.83
N GLU A 138 -21.47 21.84 19.97
CA GLU A 138 -22.84 21.81 19.46
C GLU A 138 -23.03 20.80 18.30
N ARG A 139 -21.98 20.28 17.72
CA ARG A 139 -22.05 19.37 16.58
C ARG A 139 -22.24 17.92 17.03
N VAL A 140 -23.45 17.41 16.86
CA VAL A 140 -23.76 16.00 17.05
C VAL A 140 -23.23 15.19 15.88
N ILE A 141 -22.45 14.14 16.18
CA ILE A 141 -21.94 13.20 15.19
C ILE A 141 -22.78 11.93 15.15
N TYR A 142 -23.07 11.37 16.32
CA TYR A 142 -23.92 10.20 16.47
C TYR A 142 -24.97 10.43 17.55
N GLU A 143 -26.18 9.98 17.28
CA GLU A 143 -27.30 9.98 18.20
C GLU A 143 -27.95 8.59 18.23
N GLY A 144 -27.57 7.78 19.24
CA GLY A 144 -28.10 6.44 19.41
C GLY A 144 -27.63 5.43 18.35
N LEU A 145 -26.34 5.48 17.97
CA LEU A 145 -25.79 4.55 16.99
C LEU A 145 -25.72 3.13 17.56
N ASP A 146 -26.38 2.18 16.88
CA ASP A 146 -26.26 0.74 17.07
C ASP A 146 -25.50 0.13 15.89
N PHE A 147 -24.41 -0.58 16.17
CA PHE A 147 -23.60 -1.21 15.14
C PHE A 147 -22.86 -2.41 15.69
N GLU A 148 -22.83 -3.52 14.93
CA GLU A 148 -22.13 -4.74 15.29
C GLU A 148 -21.15 -5.17 14.22
N ILE A 149 -19.97 -5.65 14.67
CA ILE A 149 -18.92 -6.23 13.82
C ILE A 149 -18.70 -7.68 14.28
N LYS A 150 -18.86 -8.62 13.33
CA LYS A 150 -18.62 -10.04 13.57
C LYS A 150 -17.24 -10.46 13.04
N ARG A 151 -16.71 -11.55 13.56
CA ARG A 151 -15.43 -12.10 13.13
C ARG A 151 -15.39 -12.38 11.62
N GLY A 152 -14.27 -12.00 10.98
CA GLY A 152 -14.02 -12.21 9.57
C GLY A 152 -14.71 -11.21 8.65
N GLU A 153 -15.51 -10.29 9.19
CA GLU A 153 -16.10 -9.22 8.39
C GLU A 153 -15.06 -8.14 8.06
N ARG A 154 -15.20 -7.58 6.86
CA ARG A 154 -14.35 -6.51 6.35
C ARG A 154 -15.22 -5.31 6.00
N TRP A 155 -15.31 -4.39 6.95
CA TRP A 155 -16.15 -3.20 6.87
C TRP A 155 -15.40 -2.01 6.32
N CYS A 156 -15.83 -1.44 5.21
CA CYS A 156 -15.45 -0.08 4.85
C CYS A 156 -16.50 0.92 5.35
N VAL A 157 -16.03 2.05 5.86
CA VAL A 157 -16.87 3.14 6.33
C VAL A 157 -16.85 4.26 5.29
N MET A 158 -18.02 4.52 4.72
CA MET A 158 -18.23 5.50 3.67
C MET A 158 -18.93 6.74 4.23
N GLY A 159 -18.80 7.86 3.55
CA GLY A 159 -19.47 9.10 3.93
C GLY A 159 -18.66 10.35 3.60
N VAL A 160 -19.30 11.49 3.53
CA VAL A 160 -18.70 12.79 3.26
C VAL A 160 -17.70 13.20 4.36
N ASN A 161 -16.85 14.17 4.07
CA ASN A 161 -15.95 14.69 5.09
C ASN A 161 -16.75 15.29 6.26
N GLY A 162 -16.34 14.89 7.47
CA GLY A 162 -17.06 15.28 8.69
C GLY A 162 -18.31 14.44 9.03
N ALA A 163 -18.61 13.37 8.30
CA ALA A 163 -19.71 12.44 8.64
C ALA A 163 -19.44 11.57 9.87
N GLY A 164 -18.24 11.66 10.46
CA GLY A 164 -17.90 10.91 11.67
C GLY A 164 -17.01 9.68 11.45
N LYS A 165 -16.53 9.41 10.23
CA LYS A 165 -15.73 8.21 9.91
C LYS A 165 -14.62 7.94 10.92
N SER A 166 -13.69 8.88 11.09
CA SER A 166 -12.58 8.74 12.07
C SER A 166 -13.07 8.71 13.52
N THR A 167 -14.21 9.34 13.82
CA THR A 167 -14.84 9.27 15.15
C THR A 167 -15.29 7.85 15.45
N LEU A 168 -15.92 7.15 14.49
CA LEU A 168 -16.31 5.75 14.63
C LEU A 168 -15.08 4.86 14.89
N LEU A 169 -14.04 5.03 14.07
CA LEU A 169 -12.80 4.25 14.22
C LEU A 169 -12.17 4.46 15.61
N LYS A 170 -12.12 5.71 16.10
CA LYS A 170 -11.59 6.05 17.43
C LYS A 170 -12.44 5.44 18.56
N LEU A 171 -13.76 5.45 18.43
CA LEU A 171 -14.68 4.83 19.41
C LEU A 171 -14.46 3.32 19.47
N VAL A 172 -14.38 2.64 18.31
CA VAL A 172 -14.13 1.21 18.22
C VAL A 172 -12.71 0.84 18.69
N ALA A 173 -11.73 1.69 18.41
CA ALA A 173 -10.35 1.49 18.87
C ALA A 173 -10.13 1.78 20.37
N GLY A 174 -11.15 2.32 21.07
CA GLY A 174 -11.03 2.74 22.46
C GLY A 174 -10.17 4.00 22.66
N ALA A 175 -9.85 4.70 21.59
CA ALA A 175 -9.11 5.97 21.62
C ALA A 175 -10.03 7.18 21.91
N LEU A 176 -11.31 6.97 21.94
CA LEU A 176 -12.33 7.97 22.24
C LEU A 176 -13.49 7.30 23.00
N GLU A 177 -13.95 7.93 24.06
CA GLU A 177 -15.13 7.47 24.80
C GLU A 177 -16.43 8.08 24.21
N PRO A 178 -17.52 7.31 24.18
CA PRO A 178 -18.84 7.84 23.83
C PRO A 178 -19.38 8.75 24.94
N ASP A 179 -20.18 9.75 24.60
CA ASP A 179 -20.83 10.63 25.58
C ASP A 179 -22.01 9.90 26.28
N ARG A 180 -22.70 9.00 25.54
CA ARG A 180 -23.71 8.07 26.02
C ARG A 180 -23.64 6.76 25.25
N GLY A 181 -24.27 5.74 25.81
CA GLY A 181 -24.20 4.39 25.24
C GLY A 181 -22.96 3.63 25.64
N ALA A 182 -22.65 2.55 24.95
CA ALA A 182 -21.50 1.73 25.26
C ALA A 182 -20.88 1.14 24.00
N VAL A 183 -19.55 1.03 24.01
CA VAL A 183 -18.75 0.27 23.04
C VAL A 183 -18.18 -0.94 23.77
N LYS A 184 -18.50 -2.15 23.31
CA LYS A 184 -18.00 -3.40 23.89
C LYS A 184 -17.16 -4.14 22.87
N LEU A 185 -15.93 -4.48 23.25
CA LEU A 185 -15.05 -5.32 22.46
C LEU A 185 -15.21 -6.77 22.88
N GLY A 186 -15.10 -7.68 21.91
CA GLY A 186 -15.26 -9.10 22.11
C GLY A 186 -14.11 -9.76 22.90
N ALA A 187 -14.29 -11.02 23.22
CA ALA A 187 -13.28 -11.80 23.95
C ALA A 187 -12.09 -12.16 23.04
N SER A 188 -10.89 -12.29 23.64
CA SER A 188 -9.63 -12.69 22.96
C SER A 188 -9.28 -11.78 21.77
N LEU A 189 -9.65 -10.51 21.86
CA LEU A 189 -9.40 -9.53 20.81
C LEU A 189 -8.00 -8.93 20.97
N LYS A 190 -7.20 -9.00 19.90
CA LYS A 190 -5.96 -8.27 19.72
C LYS A 190 -6.21 -7.23 18.66
N LEU A 191 -6.40 -5.97 19.09
CA LEU A 191 -6.72 -4.86 18.21
C LEU A 191 -5.45 -4.16 17.73
N GLY A 192 -5.37 -3.87 16.44
CA GLY A 192 -4.38 -2.97 15.84
C GLY A 192 -5.09 -1.75 15.27
N TYR A 193 -4.71 -0.57 15.73
CA TYR A 193 -5.25 0.69 15.25
C TYR A 193 -4.20 1.50 14.49
N PHE A 194 -4.43 1.68 13.21
CA PHE A 194 -3.62 2.56 12.36
C PHE A 194 -4.35 3.88 12.14
N SER A 195 -3.77 4.97 12.60
CA SER A 195 -4.27 6.33 12.44
C SER A 195 -3.11 7.29 12.17
N GLN A 196 -3.40 8.55 11.92
CA GLN A 196 -2.34 9.57 11.80
C GLN A 196 -1.44 9.65 13.02
N SER A 197 -1.98 9.44 14.22
CA SER A 197 -1.19 9.38 15.46
C SER A 197 -0.39 8.09 15.65
N ALA A 198 -0.59 7.07 14.80
CA ALA A 198 0.19 5.84 14.87
C ALA A 198 1.68 6.07 14.54
N LEU A 199 2.03 7.20 13.94
CA LEU A 199 3.43 7.57 13.68
C LEU A 199 4.17 7.94 14.98
N ASP A 200 3.46 8.31 16.05
CA ASP A 200 4.04 8.71 17.34
C ASP A 200 4.68 7.53 18.08
N ILE A 201 4.42 6.28 17.67
CA ILE A 201 5.08 5.09 18.22
C ILE A 201 6.53 4.93 17.75
N LEU A 202 6.93 5.65 16.71
CA LEU A 202 8.26 5.56 16.14
C LEU A 202 9.25 6.41 16.94
N ASP A 203 10.37 5.81 17.31
CA ASP A 203 11.47 6.50 17.98
C ASP A 203 12.37 7.17 16.92
N PRO A 204 12.45 8.51 16.86
CA PRO A 204 13.21 9.21 15.82
C PRO A 204 14.72 8.90 15.82
N GLU A 205 15.28 8.49 16.96
CA GLU A 205 16.70 8.22 17.11
C GLU A 205 17.11 6.81 16.70
N ARG A 206 16.13 5.91 16.52
CA ARG A 206 16.37 4.56 16.02
C ARG A 206 16.47 4.53 14.50
N THR A 207 17.14 3.51 14.00
CA THR A 207 17.05 3.12 12.59
C THR A 207 15.75 2.35 12.31
N VAL A 208 15.40 2.23 11.04
CA VAL A 208 14.26 1.42 10.58
C VAL A 208 14.36 -0.01 11.11
N TYR A 209 15.56 -0.61 11.04
CA TYR A 209 15.79 -1.97 11.55
C TYR A 209 15.67 -2.05 13.08
N GLU A 210 16.29 -1.13 13.81
CA GLU A 210 16.26 -1.10 15.28
C GLU A 210 14.84 -0.93 15.82
N GLN A 211 14.00 -0.16 15.14
CA GLN A 211 12.59 0.00 15.52
C GLN A 211 11.84 -1.34 15.47
N LEU A 212 12.02 -2.11 14.37
CA LEU A 212 11.39 -3.42 14.25
C LEU A 212 12.03 -4.45 15.18
N ASP A 213 13.35 -4.37 15.40
CA ASP A 213 14.08 -5.26 16.31
C ASP A 213 13.64 -5.08 17.75
N ALA A 214 13.47 -3.85 18.20
CA ALA A 214 12.99 -3.53 19.54
C ALA A 214 11.54 -4.00 19.78
N ALA A 215 10.68 -3.93 18.75
CA ALA A 215 9.30 -4.41 18.82
C ALA A 215 9.23 -5.95 18.86
N PHE A 216 10.17 -6.64 18.19
CA PHE A 216 10.16 -8.10 18.04
C PHE A 216 11.55 -8.72 18.30
N PRO A 217 12.07 -8.66 19.52
CA PRO A 217 13.43 -9.08 19.84
C PRO A 217 13.66 -10.60 19.61
N THR A 218 12.61 -11.41 19.69
CA THR A 218 12.70 -12.87 19.50
C THR A 218 12.63 -13.30 18.03
N ALA A 219 12.29 -12.40 17.12
CA ALA A 219 12.20 -12.71 15.70
C ALA A 219 13.60 -12.76 15.06
N THR A 220 13.77 -13.64 14.06
CA THR A 220 15.05 -13.80 13.37
C THR A 220 15.38 -12.60 12.48
N THR A 221 16.67 -12.26 12.36
CA THR A 221 17.15 -11.18 11.48
C THR A 221 16.65 -11.31 10.03
N PRO A 222 16.71 -12.51 9.38
CA PRO A 222 16.18 -12.67 8.03
C PRO A 222 14.69 -12.35 7.92
N SER A 223 13.88 -12.75 8.91
CA SER A 223 12.43 -12.46 8.91
C SER A 223 12.15 -10.96 8.96
N LYS A 224 12.88 -10.22 9.81
CA LYS A 224 12.77 -8.76 9.94
C LYS A 224 13.19 -8.05 8.64
N ARG A 225 14.35 -8.44 8.06
CA ARG A 225 14.84 -7.87 6.80
C ARG A 225 13.89 -8.14 5.63
N ASN A 226 13.33 -9.35 5.55
CA ASN A 226 12.35 -9.70 4.53
C ASN A 226 11.06 -8.86 4.67
N ALA A 227 10.59 -8.66 5.91
CA ALA A 227 9.44 -7.82 6.16
C ALA A 227 9.70 -6.36 5.74
N LEU A 228 10.82 -5.77 6.16
CA LEU A 228 11.21 -4.43 5.78
C LEU A 228 11.37 -4.28 4.26
N GLY A 229 12.01 -5.27 3.60
CA GLY A 229 12.12 -5.28 2.14
C GLY A 229 10.79 -5.34 1.42
N ALA A 230 9.79 -6.06 1.96
CA ALA A 230 8.44 -6.10 1.41
C ALA A 230 7.72 -4.74 1.53
N PHE A 231 8.05 -3.95 2.55
CA PHE A 231 7.54 -2.59 2.74
C PHE A 231 8.46 -1.52 2.15
N ASP A 232 9.25 -1.88 1.13
CA ASP A 232 10.11 -0.99 0.35
C ASP A 232 11.19 -0.28 1.18
N PHE A 233 11.85 -1.05 2.07
CA PHE A 233 13.10 -0.69 2.73
C PHE A 233 14.20 -1.68 2.33
N PRO A 234 14.71 -1.61 1.08
CA PRO A 234 15.72 -2.56 0.58
C PRO A 234 17.14 -2.19 1.05
N GLY A 235 18.00 -3.20 1.18
CA GLY A 235 19.44 -3.02 1.37
C GLY A 235 19.78 -2.13 2.58
N ASP A 236 20.50 -1.04 2.32
CA ASP A 236 21.00 -0.11 3.33
C ASP A 236 19.92 0.88 3.84
N GLU A 237 18.73 0.86 3.26
CA GLU A 237 17.64 1.72 3.72
C GLU A 237 17.15 1.37 5.13
N ILE A 238 17.34 0.13 5.55
CA ILE A 238 17.01 -0.31 6.91
C ILE A 238 17.87 0.36 7.98
N ASP A 239 19.04 0.90 7.62
CA ASP A 239 19.97 1.58 8.52
C ASP A 239 19.72 3.10 8.58
N LYS A 240 18.75 3.63 7.81
CA LYS A 240 18.33 5.03 7.87
C LYS A 240 17.71 5.36 9.23
N PRO A 241 18.09 6.48 9.89
CA PRO A 241 17.40 6.96 11.08
C PRO A 241 15.97 7.37 10.77
N ILE A 242 15.02 7.07 11.65
CA ILE A 242 13.59 7.36 11.46
C ILE A 242 13.31 8.86 11.31
N ARG A 243 14.11 9.71 11.94
CA ARG A 243 13.97 11.18 11.84
C ARG A 243 14.09 11.71 10.42
N VAL A 244 14.85 11.04 9.52
CA VAL A 244 15.04 11.47 8.12
C VAL A 244 14.00 10.89 7.16
N LEU A 245 13.14 9.98 7.64
CA LEU A 245 12.10 9.38 6.83
C LEU A 245 10.99 10.39 6.50
N SER A 246 10.50 10.32 5.27
CA SER A 246 9.27 10.99 4.84
C SER A 246 8.05 10.46 5.59
N GLY A 247 6.93 11.18 5.55
CA GLY A 247 5.67 10.72 6.14
C GLY A 247 5.19 9.37 5.57
N GLY A 248 5.37 9.15 4.26
CA GLY A 248 5.03 7.88 3.62
C GLY A 248 5.92 6.72 4.08
N GLU A 249 7.24 6.93 4.20
CA GLU A 249 8.16 5.92 4.73
C GLU A 249 7.84 5.57 6.19
N LYS A 250 7.51 6.56 7.03
CA LYS A 250 7.06 6.32 8.41
C LYS A 250 5.77 5.50 8.44
N SER A 251 4.80 5.81 7.60
CA SER A 251 3.55 5.04 7.48
C SER A 251 3.81 3.59 7.07
N ARG A 252 4.72 3.35 6.11
CA ARG A 252 5.14 2.00 5.71
C ARG A 252 5.77 1.23 6.87
N LEU A 253 6.64 1.88 7.66
CA LEU A 253 7.29 1.25 8.80
C LEU A 253 6.29 0.85 9.90
N VAL A 254 5.33 1.73 10.21
CA VAL A 254 4.25 1.42 11.17
C VAL A 254 3.39 0.27 10.69
N LEU A 255 3.00 0.26 9.40
CA LEU A 255 2.24 -0.84 8.81
C LEU A 255 3.04 -2.15 8.81
N CYS A 256 4.34 -2.10 8.50
CA CYS A 256 5.24 -3.24 8.60
C CYS A 256 5.26 -3.80 10.02
N GLN A 257 5.46 -2.95 11.01
CA GLN A 257 5.47 -3.35 12.42
C GLN A 257 4.12 -3.95 12.85
N MET A 258 3.01 -3.36 12.46
CA MET A 258 1.66 -3.86 12.80
C MET A 258 1.37 -5.23 12.17
N LEU A 259 1.77 -5.44 10.92
CA LEU A 259 1.46 -6.66 10.17
C LEU A 259 2.52 -7.77 10.38
N PHE A 260 3.67 -7.46 10.98
CA PHE A 260 4.71 -8.44 11.30
C PHE A 260 4.23 -9.49 12.33
N ASP A 261 3.45 -9.04 13.33
CA ASP A 261 2.71 -9.91 14.27
C ASP A 261 1.25 -9.44 14.30
N PRO A 262 0.44 -9.90 13.30
CA PRO A 262 -0.83 -9.29 13.02
C PRO A 262 -1.83 -9.48 14.16
N PRO A 263 -2.57 -8.42 14.52
CA PRO A 263 -3.71 -8.54 15.40
C PRO A 263 -4.85 -9.31 14.70
N ASN A 264 -5.88 -9.70 15.44
CA ASN A 264 -7.06 -10.35 14.84
C ASN A 264 -8.18 -9.36 14.49
N PHE A 265 -8.04 -8.11 14.90
CA PHE A 265 -8.91 -7.01 14.50
C PHE A 265 -8.09 -5.79 14.08
N LEU A 266 -8.18 -5.40 12.83
CA LEU A 266 -7.53 -4.22 12.27
C LEU A 266 -8.53 -3.07 12.13
N VAL A 267 -8.18 -1.93 12.69
CA VAL A 267 -8.88 -0.66 12.50
C VAL A 267 -7.93 0.28 11.76
N LEU A 268 -8.28 0.67 10.51
CA LEU A 268 -7.38 1.42 9.64
C LEU A 268 -8.03 2.74 9.20
N ASP A 269 -7.42 3.86 9.57
CA ASP A 269 -7.86 5.20 9.16
C ASP A 269 -6.93 5.74 8.08
N GLU A 270 -7.38 5.69 6.82
CA GLU A 270 -6.67 6.13 5.62
C GLU A 270 -5.26 5.51 5.47
N PRO A 271 -5.12 4.16 5.51
CA PRO A 271 -3.82 3.51 5.50
C PRO A 271 -3.05 3.66 4.18
N THR A 272 -3.71 4.09 3.12
CA THR A 272 -3.14 4.28 1.79
C THR A 272 -2.63 5.70 1.55
N ASN A 273 -2.86 6.64 2.47
CA ASN A 273 -2.39 8.00 2.34
C ASN A 273 -0.85 8.04 2.34
N HIS A 274 -0.29 8.82 1.43
CA HIS A 274 1.16 8.99 1.24
C HIS A 274 1.92 7.73 0.81
N LEU A 275 1.22 6.64 0.45
CA LEU A 275 1.84 5.46 -0.15
C LEU A 275 1.93 5.61 -1.67
N ASP A 276 3.04 5.17 -2.25
CA ASP A 276 3.17 5.00 -3.70
C ASP A 276 2.30 3.84 -4.20
N LEU A 277 2.12 3.75 -5.51
CA LEU A 277 1.24 2.75 -6.13
C LEU A 277 1.68 1.31 -5.84
N ASP A 278 2.99 1.03 -5.88
CA ASP A 278 3.53 -0.31 -5.64
C ASP A 278 3.27 -0.76 -4.20
N THR A 279 3.52 0.13 -3.23
CA THR A 279 3.25 -0.13 -1.81
C THR A 279 1.74 -0.30 -1.54
N LYS A 280 0.89 0.51 -2.17
CA LYS A 280 -0.57 0.32 -2.09
C LYS A 280 -1.00 -1.05 -2.58
N GLN A 281 -0.49 -1.47 -3.73
CA GLN A 281 -0.81 -2.74 -4.33
C GLN A 281 -0.34 -3.92 -3.47
N MET A 282 0.88 -3.84 -2.92
CA MET A 282 1.40 -4.81 -1.95
C MET A 282 0.53 -4.89 -0.69
N LEU A 283 0.13 -3.73 -0.15
CA LEU A 283 -0.72 -3.66 1.04
C LEU A 283 -2.09 -4.32 0.79
N VAL A 284 -2.74 -4.02 -0.35
CA VAL A 284 -4.00 -4.66 -0.74
C VAL A 284 -3.84 -6.17 -0.85
N GLN A 285 -2.80 -6.65 -1.54
CA GLN A 285 -2.54 -8.09 -1.69
C GLN A 285 -2.27 -8.78 -0.35
N THR A 286 -1.58 -8.10 0.56
CA THR A 286 -1.29 -8.61 1.90
C THR A 286 -2.56 -8.68 2.75
N LEU A 287 -3.34 -7.60 2.79
CA LEU A 287 -4.58 -7.53 3.57
C LEU A 287 -5.70 -8.41 2.97
N ALA A 288 -5.68 -8.69 1.66
CA ALA A 288 -6.59 -9.63 1.04
C ALA A 288 -6.44 -11.06 1.60
N LYS A 289 -5.23 -11.43 2.06
CA LYS A 289 -4.93 -12.72 2.69
C LYS A 289 -5.13 -12.71 4.21
N PHE A 290 -5.42 -11.56 4.80
CA PHE A 290 -5.65 -11.47 6.23
C PHE A 290 -6.97 -12.13 6.61
N GLU A 291 -6.94 -13.10 7.52
CA GLU A 291 -8.12 -13.86 7.96
C GLU A 291 -8.85 -13.26 9.16
N GLY A 292 -8.33 -12.17 9.72
CA GLY A 292 -8.97 -11.45 10.81
C GLY A 292 -10.12 -10.54 10.34
N THR A 293 -10.60 -9.74 11.28
CA THR A 293 -11.66 -8.76 11.06
C THR A 293 -11.06 -7.39 10.73
N MET A 294 -11.69 -6.63 9.84
CA MET A 294 -11.24 -5.27 9.50
C MET A 294 -12.36 -4.26 9.55
N LEU A 295 -12.06 -3.08 10.09
CA LEU A 295 -12.86 -1.87 9.97
C LEU A 295 -11.96 -0.77 9.42
N PHE A 296 -12.31 -0.16 8.27
CA PHE A 296 -11.41 0.79 7.66
C PHE A 296 -12.12 1.92 6.93
N VAL A 297 -11.43 3.05 6.85
CA VAL A 297 -11.73 4.19 5.98
C VAL A 297 -10.63 4.29 4.94
N SER A 298 -10.98 4.45 3.69
CA SER A 298 -10.03 4.76 2.63
C SER A 298 -10.71 5.55 1.51
N HIS A 299 -9.93 6.43 0.86
CA HIS A 299 -10.31 7.11 -0.37
C HIS A 299 -9.79 6.38 -1.63
N ASP A 300 -8.99 5.34 -1.45
CA ASP A 300 -8.40 4.57 -2.53
C ASP A 300 -9.37 3.51 -3.04
N ARG A 301 -9.83 3.66 -4.30
CA ARG A 301 -10.80 2.75 -4.91
C ARG A 301 -10.28 1.33 -5.04
N THR A 302 -8.99 1.14 -5.34
CA THR A 302 -8.36 -0.18 -5.45
C THR A 302 -8.37 -0.89 -4.10
N PHE A 303 -8.08 -0.16 -3.03
CA PHE A 303 -8.15 -0.65 -1.66
C PHE A 303 -9.57 -1.08 -1.26
N LEU A 304 -10.56 -0.22 -1.56
CA LEU A 304 -11.96 -0.50 -1.29
C LEU A 304 -12.46 -1.73 -2.05
N LYS A 305 -12.21 -1.81 -3.36
CA LYS A 305 -12.58 -2.95 -4.22
C LYS A 305 -11.94 -4.25 -3.79
N GLY A 306 -10.65 -4.21 -3.40
CA GLY A 306 -9.90 -5.40 -3.04
C GLY A 306 -10.25 -6.00 -1.68
N LEU A 307 -10.81 -5.21 -0.76
CA LEU A 307 -10.93 -5.61 0.65
C LEU A 307 -12.34 -5.58 1.22
N ALA A 308 -13.19 -4.62 0.80
CA ALA A 308 -14.50 -4.43 1.42
C ALA A 308 -15.48 -5.55 1.07
N THR A 309 -16.02 -6.21 2.09
CA THR A 309 -17.12 -7.18 1.96
C THR A 309 -18.44 -6.63 2.48
N ARG A 310 -18.38 -5.54 3.24
CA ARG A 310 -19.53 -4.82 3.83
C ARG A 310 -19.26 -3.32 3.83
N VAL A 311 -20.30 -2.54 3.73
CA VAL A 311 -20.22 -1.07 3.73
C VAL A 311 -21.12 -0.50 4.82
N LEU A 312 -20.55 0.37 5.64
CA LEU A 312 -21.27 1.24 6.55
C LEU A 312 -21.29 2.65 5.96
N ASP A 313 -22.45 3.08 5.50
CA ASP A 313 -22.62 4.39 4.87
C ASP A 313 -23.13 5.43 5.90
N LEU A 314 -22.27 6.41 6.16
CA LEU A 314 -22.51 7.54 7.05
C LEU A 314 -22.97 8.81 6.29
N THR A 315 -23.21 8.73 4.99
CA THR A 315 -23.54 9.93 4.18
C THR A 315 -24.74 10.69 4.73
N GLY A 316 -25.73 9.96 5.25
CA GLY A 316 -26.96 10.57 5.81
C GLY A 316 -26.80 11.16 7.22
N THR A 317 -25.72 10.87 7.95
CA THR A 317 -25.59 11.32 9.35
C THR A 317 -25.50 12.83 9.50
N THR A 318 -24.91 13.51 8.51
CA THR A 318 -24.82 14.98 8.47
C THR A 318 -26.20 15.63 8.31
N GLU A 319 -27.23 14.88 7.89
CA GLU A 319 -28.60 15.29 7.73
C GLU A 319 -29.53 14.72 8.85
N GLY A 320 -28.92 14.17 9.91
CA GLY A 320 -29.67 13.57 11.04
C GLY A 320 -30.24 12.18 10.74
N ARG A 321 -29.87 11.54 9.64
CA ARG A 321 -30.30 10.17 9.33
C ARG A 321 -29.37 9.14 9.99
N GLN A 322 -29.92 7.98 10.31
CA GLN A 322 -29.13 6.88 10.84
C GLN A 322 -28.19 6.30 9.77
N PRO A 323 -27.02 5.80 10.14
CA PRO A 323 -26.13 5.08 9.25
C PRO A 323 -26.83 3.91 8.56
N THR A 324 -26.47 3.66 7.29
CA THR A 324 -27.04 2.56 6.51
C THR A 324 -26.03 1.46 6.33
N VAL A 325 -26.46 0.22 6.60
CA VAL A 325 -25.63 -0.98 6.42
C VAL A 325 -25.91 -1.63 5.06
N HIS A 326 -24.88 -1.82 4.26
CA HIS A 326 -24.96 -2.55 3.01
C HIS A 326 -24.19 -3.88 3.10
N HIS A 327 -24.92 -4.99 2.89
CA HIS A 327 -24.35 -6.32 2.83
C HIS A 327 -23.87 -6.62 1.41
N GLY A 328 -22.55 -6.52 1.18
CA GLY A 328 -21.95 -6.74 -0.12
C GLY A 328 -20.66 -5.98 -0.30
N SER A 329 -20.00 -6.22 -1.45
CA SER A 329 -18.75 -5.52 -1.79
C SER A 329 -18.98 -4.02 -2.02
N TYR A 330 -17.88 -3.26 -1.99
CA TYR A 330 -17.88 -1.85 -2.35
C TYR A 330 -18.46 -1.63 -3.76
N GLU A 331 -18.19 -2.51 -4.72
CA GLU A 331 -18.71 -2.39 -6.09
C GLU A 331 -20.24 -2.45 -6.14
N ARG A 332 -20.86 -3.37 -5.40
CA ARG A 332 -22.31 -3.45 -5.28
C ARG A 332 -22.94 -2.21 -4.63
N TRP A 333 -22.23 -1.63 -3.65
CA TRP A 333 -22.68 -0.39 -3.04
C TRP A 333 -22.64 0.76 -4.04
N VAL A 334 -21.58 0.86 -4.87
CA VAL A 334 -21.46 1.85 -5.95
C VAL A 334 -22.58 1.69 -6.98
N GLU A 335 -22.86 0.47 -7.42
CA GLU A 335 -23.95 0.18 -8.36
C GLU A 335 -25.31 0.61 -7.82
N HIS A 336 -25.54 0.40 -6.52
CA HIS A 336 -26.81 0.73 -5.88
C HIS A 336 -26.99 2.23 -5.60
N THR A 337 -25.93 2.93 -5.19
CA THR A 337 -25.99 4.33 -4.76
C THR A 337 -25.57 5.32 -5.86
N GLY A 338 -24.85 4.87 -6.88
CA GLY A 338 -24.22 5.72 -7.89
C GLY A 338 -23.07 6.60 -7.33
N GLN A 339 -22.60 6.33 -6.11
CA GLN A 339 -21.51 7.08 -5.45
C GLN A 339 -20.21 6.29 -5.53
N GLU A 340 -19.16 6.83 -6.17
CA GLU A 340 -17.93 6.07 -6.42
C GLU A 340 -16.86 6.20 -5.33
N ALA A 341 -16.88 7.20 -4.48
CA ALA A 341 -15.89 7.39 -3.43
C ALA A 341 -16.40 8.24 -2.27
N PRO A 342 -15.89 8.04 -1.02
CA PRO A 342 -16.15 8.92 0.09
C PRO A 342 -15.56 10.32 -0.21
N GLY A 343 -16.37 11.36 -0.10
CA GLY A 343 -15.91 12.74 -0.31
C GLY A 343 -16.02 13.29 -1.74
N VAL A 344 -16.51 12.53 -2.70
CA VAL A 344 -16.90 13.06 -4.01
C VAL A 344 -18.24 13.79 -3.83
N HIS A 345 -18.17 15.10 -3.69
CA HIS A 345 -19.35 15.95 -3.73
C HIS A 345 -19.95 15.91 -5.15
N ARG A 346 -21.28 15.78 -5.21
CA ARG A 346 -22.06 16.02 -6.44
C ARG A 346 -21.92 17.48 -6.89
#